data_7dcd81723e430aeb95fd5b4520110284
#
_entry.id   7dcd81723e430aeb95fd5b4520110284
#
_cell.length_a   1.000
_cell.length_b   1.000
_cell.length_c   1.000
_cell.angle_alpha   90.00
_cell.angle_beta   90.00
_cell.angle_gamma   90.00
#
_symmetry.space_group_name_H-M   'P 1'
#
loop_
_entity.id
_entity.type
_entity.pdbx_description
1 polymer ?
#
loop_
_entity_poly.entity_id
_entity_poly.type
_entity_poly.pdbx_seq_one_letter_code
_entity_poly.pdbx_strand_id
1 'polypeptide(L)'
;MTVEVHLVTPEREVWTGDVQMVVAHGTDGMVGILGEHAPLLVQLAIAPLRMQLEDGTWLVAVVDGGFLHVSSDDGVTRADVLAASAELADQIDVAAARARLEEAQARSTADDELAAAEVAKAEARIVVAG
;
A
#
# COMPACT_ATOMS: atom_id res chain seq x y z
N MET A 1 20.76 4.98 7.19
CA MET A 1 20.52 4.23 5.95
C MET A 1 19.07 4.39 5.54
N THR A 2 18.83 4.60 4.27
CA THR A 2 17.48 4.82 3.74
C THR A 2 17.09 3.71 2.78
N VAL A 3 15.79 3.67 2.48
CA VAL A 3 15.22 2.80 1.46
C VAL A 3 14.66 3.70 0.36
N GLU A 4 15.06 3.44 -0.88
CA GLU A 4 14.52 4.13 -2.04
C GLU A 4 13.22 3.43 -2.44
N VAL A 5 12.09 4.14 -2.33
CA VAL A 5 10.76 3.57 -2.60
C VAL A 5 10.23 4.05 -3.93
N HIS A 6 9.69 3.11 -4.69
CA HIS A 6 8.94 3.37 -5.92
C HIS A 6 7.56 2.73 -5.77
N LEU A 7 6.53 3.54 -5.62
CA LEU A 7 5.14 3.07 -5.57
C LEU A 7 4.49 3.32 -6.92
N VAL A 8 4.21 2.25 -7.65
CA VAL A 8 3.81 2.29 -9.05
C VAL A 8 2.56 1.46 -9.28
N THR A 9 1.67 1.96 -10.11
CA THR A 9 0.52 1.22 -10.64
C THR A 9 0.65 1.14 -12.16
N PRO A 10 -0.18 0.32 -12.83
CA PRO A 10 -0.15 0.29 -14.31
C PRO A 10 -0.41 1.65 -14.98
N GLU A 11 -1.16 2.54 -14.31
CA GLU A 11 -1.52 3.84 -14.87
C GLU A 11 -0.48 4.92 -14.61
N ARG A 12 0.24 4.85 -13.47
CA ARG A 12 1.14 5.94 -13.09
C ARG A 12 2.10 5.56 -11.98
N GLU A 13 3.14 6.35 -11.84
CA GLU A 13 3.97 6.38 -10.64
C GLU A 13 3.24 7.22 -9.59
N VAL A 14 2.86 6.59 -8.49
CA VAL A 14 2.10 7.25 -7.42
C VAL A 14 3.01 8.07 -6.52
N TRP A 15 4.17 7.52 -6.16
CA TRP A 15 5.13 8.19 -5.30
C TRP A 15 6.52 7.57 -5.42
N THR A 16 7.53 8.41 -5.35
CA THR A 16 8.93 8.00 -5.31
C THR A 16 9.68 8.86 -4.31
N GLY A 17 10.54 8.27 -3.52
CA GLY A 17 11.39 9.00 -2.58
C GLY A 17 12.17 8.09 -1.66
N ASP A 18 13.01 8.71 -0.82
CA ASP A 18 13.79 8.01 0.18
C ASP A 18 13.09 8.06 1.53
N VAL A 19 13.02 6.91 2.20
CA VAL A 19 12.38 6.79 3.50
C VAL A 19 13.30 6.06 4.46
N GLN A 20 13.05 6.20 5.77
CA GLN A 20 13.78 5.47 6.80
C GLN A 20 13.28 4.04 6.94
N MET A 21 11.96 3.83 6.78
CA MET A 21 11.33 2.54 6.97
C MET A 21 10.06 2.45 6.13
N VAL A 22 9.79 1.25 5.63
CA VAL A 22 8.52 0.88 4.99
C VAL A 22 7.86 -0.20 5.83
N VAL A 23 6.58 0.00 6.16
CA VAL A 23 5.75 -1.04 6.79
C VAL A 23 4.66 -1.44 5.83
N ALA A 24 4.64 -2.71 5.44
CA ALA A 24 3.69 -3.25 4.49
C ALA A 24 2.92 -4.42 5.09
N HIS A 25 1.71 -4.64 4.60
CA HIS A 25 0.90 -5.79 4.97
C HIS A 25 0.94 -6.81 3.85
N GLY A 26 1.74 -7.87 4.05
CA GLY A 26 1.73 -9.02 3.17
C GLY A 26 0.53 -9.92 3.45
N THR A 27 0.24 -10.80 2.50
CA THR A 27 -0.82 -11.82 2.69
C THR A 27 -0.48 -12.79 3.82
N ASP A 28 0.81 -12.92 4.15
CA ASP A 28 1.27 -13.81 5.23
C ASP A 28 1.66 -13.06 6.50
N GLY A 29 1.45 -11.77 6.56
CA GLY A 29 1.74 -10.95 7.73
C GLY A 29 2.43 -9.63 7.41
N MET A 30 2.66 -8.84 8.45
CA MET A 30 3.31 -7.52 8.31
C MET A 30 4.81 -7.67 8.10
N VAL A 31 5.37 -6.75 7.31
CA VAL A 31 6.80 -6.69 7.01
C VAL A 31 7.29 -5.26 7.21
N GLY A 32 8.40 -5.11 7.93
CA GLY A 32 9.11 -3.83 8.07
C GLY A 32 10.41 -3.87 7.29
N ILE A 33 10.65 -2.86 6.44
CA ILE A 33 11.85 -2.77 5.61
C ILE A 33 12.65 -1.56 6.04
N LEU A 34 13.87 -1.81 6.47
CA LEU A 34 14.87 -0.79 6.80
C LEU A 34 15.98 -0.81 5.77
N GLY A 35 16.85 0.20 5.78
CA GLY A 35 18.05 0.20 4.95
C GLY A 35 18.88 -1.06 5.19
N GLU A 36 19.53 -1.56 4.15
CA GLU A 36 20.33 -2.81 4.16
C GLU A 36 19.50 -4.08 4.35
N HIS A 37 18.18 -4.00 4.20
CA HIS A 37 17.35 -5.19 4.30
C HIS A 37 17.70 -6.21 3.20
N ALA A 38 17.70 -7.49 3.56
CA ALA A 38 17.93 -8.57 2.60
C ALA A 38 16.89 -8.57 1.48
N PRO A 39 17.24 -9.00 0.27
CA PRO A 39 16.31 -9.13 -0.82
C PRO A 39 15.08 -9.96 -0.43
N LEU A 40 13.90 -9.51 -0.86
CA LEU A 40 12.63 -10.09 -0.45
C LEU A 40 11.56 -9.80 -1.51
N LEU A 41 10.67 -10.76 -1.71
CA LEU A 41 9.46 -10.57 -2.52
C LEU A 41 8.25 -10.93 -1.68
N VAL A 42 7.31 -9.98 -1.54
CA VAL A 42 6.11 -10.15 -0.71
C VAL A 42 4.88 -9.88 -1.55
N GLN A 43 3.90 -10.77 -1.48
CA GLN A 43 2.58 -10.50 -2.01
C GLN A 43 1.82 -9.63 -1.02
N LEU A 44 1.26 -8.51 -1.50
CA LEU A 44 0.59 -7.54 -0.65
C LEU A 44 -0.91 -7.80 -0.56
N ALA A 45 -1.44 -7.57 0.63
CA ALA A 45 -2.89 -7.52 0.87
C ALA A 45 -3.44 -6.14 0.48
N ILE A 46 -4.75 -6.01 0.44
CA ILE A 46 -5.44 -4.71 0.36
C ILE A 46 -5.31 -4.07 1.74
N ALA A 47 -4.42 -3.09 1.87
CA ALA A 47 -4.06 -2.56 3.17
C ALA A 47 -3.26 -1.26 3.07
N PRO A 48 -3.09 -0.53 4.18
CA PRO A 48 -2.18 0.61 4.21
C PRO A 48 -0.73 0.21 3.98
N LEU A 49 -0.02 1.05 3.24
CA LEU A 49 1.43 1.05 3.12
C LEU A 49 1.93 2.28 3.87
N ARG A 50 2.79 2.10 4.86
CA ARG A 50 3.29 3.19 5.68
C ARG A 50 4.77 3.39 5.42
N MET A 51 5.16 4.65 5.22
CA MET A 51 6.54 5.03 4.95
C MET A 51 6.94 6.13 5.91
N GLN A 52 7.99 5.88 6.69
CA GLN A 52 8.53 6.90 7.59
C GLN A 52 9.55 7.73 6.85
N LEU A 53 9.29 9.02 6.72
CA LEU A 53 10.19 9.96 6.06
C LEU A 53 11.39 10.28 6.95
N GLU A 54 12.43 10.90 6.37
CA GLU A 54 13.67 11.22 7.08
C GLU A 54 13.45 12.15 8.28
N ASP A 55 12.43 13.00 8.24
CA ASP A 55 12.07 13.88 9.36
C ASP A 55 11.28 13.18 10.46
N GLY A 56 11.01 11.87 10.32
CA GLY A 56 10.26 11.07 11.28
C GLY A 56 8.76 11.05 11.07
N THR A 57 8.22 11.86 10.16
CA THR A 57 6.79 11.84 9.85
C THR A 57 6.42 10.63 9.02
N TRP A 58 5.15 10.26 9.03
CA TRP A 58 4.65 9.10 8.30
C TRP A 58 3.84 9.53 7.08
N LEU A 59 4.22 8.99 5.94
CA LEU A 59 3.43 9.07 4.71
C LEU A 59 2.68 7.75 4.57
N VAL A 60 1.37 7.81 4.35
CA VAL A 60 0.54 6.62 4.27
C VAL A 60 -0.15 6.56 2.91
N ALA A 61 -0.14 5.39 2.31
CA ALA A 61 -0.88 5.09 1.09
C ALA A 61 -1.77 3.87 1.33
N VAL A 62 -2.81 3.72 0.54
CA VAL A 62 -3.56 2.47 0.46
C VAL A 62 -3.17 1.78 -0.83
N VAL A 63 -2.81 0.50 -0.74
CA VAL A 63 -2.51 -0.33 -1.90
C VAL A 63 -3.58 -1.42 -2.02
N ASP A 64 -4.02 -1.69 -3.23
CA ASP A 64 -5.06 -2.67 -3.51
C ASP A 64 -4.43 -3.98 -3.99
N GLY A 65 -3.58 -4.56 -3.15
CA GLY A 65 -2.84 -5.77 -3.50
C GLY A 65 -1.63 -5.46 -4.39
N GLY A 66 -0.97 -6.48 -4.84
CA GLY A 66 0.24 -6.38 -5.66
C GLY A 66 1.44 -7.03 -5.00
N PHE A 67 2.62 -6.49 -5.27
CA PHE A 67 3.88 -7.06 -4.78
C PHE A 67 4.82 -5.97 -4.28
N LEU A 68 5.57 -6.31 -3.24
CA LEU A 68 6.70 -5.54 -2.76
C LEU A 68 7.97 -6.32 -3.06
N HIS A 69 8.87 -5.73 -3.83
CA HIS A 69 10.17 -6.32 -4.15
C HIS A 69 11.28 -5.47 -3.51
N VAL A 70 12.02 -6.07 -2.60
CA VAL A 70 13.18 -5.43 -1.98
C VAL A 70 14.44 -5.95 -2.65
N SER A 71 15.27 -5.03 -3.13
CA SER A 71 16.53 -5.36 -3.78
C SER A 71 17.65 -4.47 -3.22
N SER A 72 18.89 -4.88 -3.48
CA SER A 72 20.06 -4.11 -3.08
C SER A 72 21.02 -4.04 -4.26
N ASP A 73 21.46 -2.82 -4.57
CA ASP A 73 22.41 -2.57 -5.66
C ASP A 73 23.36 -1.46 -5.23
N ASP A 74 24.68 -1.73 -5.27
CA ASP A 74 25.73 -0.78 -4.87
C ASP A 74 25.49 -0.16 -3.49
N GLY A 75 25.00 -0.95 -2.53
CA GLY A 75 24.73 -0.47 -1.18
C GLY A 75 23.41 0.27 -1.02
N VAL A 76 22.64 0.44 -2.10
CA VAL A 76 21.32 1.09 -2.06
C VAL A 76 20.26 0.02 -1.88
N THR A 77 19.43 0.18 -0.84
CA THR A 77 18.25 -0.66 -0.63
C THR A 77 17.08 -0.02 -1.36
N ARG A 78 16.46 -0.78 -2.23
CA ARG A 78 15.33 -0.32 -3.05
C ARG A 78 14.11 -1.17 -2.78
N ALA A 79 12.97 -0.51 -2.59
CA ALA A 79 11.67 -1.16 -2.43
C ALA A 79 10.76 -0.73 -3.58
N ASP A 80 10.46 -1.68 -4.46
CA ASP A 80 9.50 -1.48 -5.55
C ASP A 80 8.16 -2.03 -5.12
N VAL A 81 7.16 -1.16 -5.03
CA VAL A 81 5.78 -1.55 -4.75
C VAL A 81 4.99 -1.45 -6.04
N LEU A 82 4.58 -2.60 -6.55
CA LEU A 82 3.83 -2.74 -7.79
C LEU A 82 2.40 -3.09 -7.41
N ALA A 83 1.55 -2.09 -7.30
CA ALA A 83 0.17 -2.26 -6.85
C ALA A 83 -0.79 -2.27 -8.03
N ALA A 84 -1.89 -3.00 -7.89
CA ALA A 84 -2.97 -2.98 -8.90
C ALA A 84 -3.60 -1.59 -8.97
N SER A 85 -3.82 -0.95 -7.82
CA SER A 85 -4.15 0.45 -7.69
C SER A 85 -3.66 0.96 -6.33
N ALA A 86 -3.46 2.26 -6.21
CA ALA A 86 -2.98 2.87 -4.97
C ALA A 86 -3.35 4.34 -4.91
N GLU A 87 -3.53 4.83 -3.68
CA GLU A 87 -3.77 6.25 -3.40
C GLU A 87 -2.99 6.67 -2.16
N LEU A 88 -2.41 7.86 -2.19
CA LEU A 88 -1.89 8.49 -0.97
C LEU A 88 -3.06 8.95 -0.09
N ALA A 89 -2.85 8.98 1.22
CA ALA A 89 -3.90 9.34 2.18
C ALA A 89 -4.56 10.68 1.87
N ASP A 90 -3.78 11.68 1.45
CA ASP A 90 -4.27 13.02 1.13
C ASP A 90 -5.02 13.09 -0.21
N GLN A 91 -4.95 12.05 -1.03
CA GLN A 91 -5.65 11.95 -2.31
C GLN A 91 -6.98 11.21 -2.20
N ILE A 92 -7.29 10.63 -1.04
CA ILE A 92 -8.48 9.82 -0.84
C ILE A 92 -9.72 10.72 -0.70
N ASP A 93 -10.72 10.46 -1.55
CA ASP A 93 -12.05 11.02 -1.41
C ASP A 93 -12.88 10.15 -0.47
N VAL A 94 -13.01 10.57 0.78
CA VAL A 94 -13.70 9.80 1.83
C VAL A 94 -15.18 9.59 1.49
N ALA A 95 -15.84 10.60 0.95
CA ALA A 95 -17.26 10.50 0.58
C ALA A 95 -17.46 9.45 -0.51
N ALA A 96 -16.58 9.44 -1.53
CA ALA A 96 -16.62 8.43 -2.58
C ALA A 96 -16.31 7.03 -2.03
N ALA A 97 -15.38 6.91 -1.09
CA ALA A 97 -15.05 5.64 -0.46
C ALA A 97 -16.23 5.08 0.34
N ARG A 98 -16.93 5.93 1.09
CA ARG A 98 -18.12 5.53 1.84
C ARG A 98 -19.25 5.09 0.90
N ALA A 99 -19.45 5.79 -0.20
CA ALA A 99 -20.45 5.41 -1.19
C ALA A 99 -20.15 4.05 -1.82
N ARG A 100 -18.87 3.80 -2.14
CA ARG A 100 -18.44 2.50 -2.66
C ARG A 100 -18.63 1.39 -1.64
N LEU A 101 -18.37 1.68 -0.37
CA LEU A 101 -18.58 0.71 0.72
C LEU A 101 -20.05 0.30 0.81
N GLU A 102 -20.96 1.27 0.84
CA GLU A 102 -22.41 1.00 0.89
C GLU A 102 -22.87 0.18 -0.32
N GLU A 103 -22.42 0.55 -1.51
CA GLU A 103 -22.76 -0.17 -2.73
C GLU A 103 -22.23 -1.61 -2.72
N ALA A 104 -20.98 -1.80 -2.31
CA ALA A 104 -20.38 -3.13 -2.25
C ALA A 104 -21.05 -4.01 -1.19
N GLN A 105 -21.39 -3.45 -0.03
CA GLN A 105 -22.11 -4.18 1.02
C GLN A 105 -23.51 -4.59 0.57
N ALA A 106 -24.21 -3.74 -0.18
CA ALA A 106 -25.52 -4.05 -0.71
C ALA A 106 -25.49 -5.20 -1.72
N ARG A 107 -24.39 -5.36 -2.46
CA ARG A 107 -24.17 -6.45 -3.41
C ARG A 107 -23.53 -7.69 -2.78
N SER A 108 -22.97 -7.53 -1.58
CA SER A 108 -22.16 -8.59 -0.97
C SER A 108 -23.03 -9.80 -0.60
N THR A 109 -22.62 -10.95 -1.11
CA THR A 109 -23.09 -12.25 -0.68
C THR A 109 -21.89 -13.09 -0.26
N ALA A 110 -22.13 -14.20 0.41
CA ALA A 110 -21.05 -15.07 0.87
C ALA A 110 -20.15 -15.58 -0.26
N ASP A 111 -20.67 -15.63 -1.49
CA ASP A 111 -19.95 -16.16 -2.65
C ASP A 111 -19.42 -15.08 -3.60
N ASP A 112 -19.58 -13.79 -3.27
CA ASP A 112 -19.15 -12.68 -4.12
C ASP A 112 -17.81 -12.15 -3.67
N GLU A 113 -16.72 -12.72 -4.22
CA GLU A 113 -15.36 -12.30 -3.91
C GLU A 113 -15.04 -10.88 -4.42
N LEU A 114 -15.67 -10.47 -5.54
CA LEU A 114 -15.46 -9.12 -6.07
C LEU A 114 -16.06 -8.07 -5.14
N ALA A 115 -17.25 -8.32 -4.61
CA ALA A 115 -17.87 -7.41 -3.65
C ALA A 115 -17.06 -7.37 -2.35
N ALA A 116 -16.54 -8.49 -1.88
CA ALA A 116 -15.68 -8.55 -0.69
C ALA A 116 -14.40 -7.73 -0.89
N ALA A 117 -13.78 -7.81 -2.07
CA ALA A 117 -12.59 -7.01 -2.38
C ALA A 117 -12.93 -5.51 -2.42
N GLU A 118 -14.07 -5.14 -3.01
CA GLU A 118 -14.50 -3.73 -3.03
C GLU A 118 -14.77 -3.19 -1.63
N VAL A 119 -15.35 -4.00 -0.74
CA VAL A 119 -15.52 -3.64 0.68
C VAL A 119 -14.17 -3.39 1.33
N ALA A 120 -13.22 -4.29 1.16
CA ALA A 120 -11.88 -4.16 1.75
C ALA A 120 -11.18 -2.89 1.26
N LYS A 121 -11.24 -2.59 -0.03
CA LYS A 121 -10.64 -1.38 -0.62
C LYS A 121 -11.26 -0.11 -0.03
N ALA A 122 -12.58 -0.06 0.08
CA ALA A 122 -13.28 1.10 0.62
C ALA A 122 -12.99 1.28 2.11
N GLU A 123 -13.02 0.21 2.90
CA GLU A 123 -12.72 0.27 4.33
C GLU A 123 -11.28 0.72 4.59
N ALA A 124 -10.32 0.23 3.81
CA ALA A 124 -8.92 0.63 3.95
C ALA A 124 -8.76 2.14 3.73
N ARG A 125 -9.45 2.70 2.75
CA ARG A 125 -9.40 4.14 2.45
C ARG A 125 -10.03 4.97 3.56
N ILE A 126 -11.16 4.54 4.09
CA ILE A 126 -11.85 5.25 5.19
C ILE A 126 -10.96 5.27 6.44
N VAL A 127 -10.34 4.15 6.78
CA VAL A 127 -9.45 4.06 7.94
C VAL A 127 -8.22 4.96 7.77
N VAL A 128 -7.60 4.94 6.59
CA VAL A 128 -6.38 5.72 6.33
C VAL A 128 -6.67 7.22 6.30
N ALA A 129 -7.78 7.63 5.70
CA ALA A 129 -8.14 9.05 5.56
C ALA A 129 -8.78 9.62 6.84
N GLY A 130 -9.36 8.77 7.64
CA GLY A 130 -9.98 9.15 8.91
C GLY A 130 -8.97 9.25 10.03
#